data_bee9e1236e4d80b0fa6136779ca56f88
#
_entry.id   bee9e1236e4d80b0fa6136779ca56f88
#
_cell.length_a   1.000
_cell.length_b   1.000
_cell.length_c   1.000
_cell.angle_alpha   90.00
_cell.angle_beta   90.00
_cell.angle_gamma   90.00
#
_symmetry.space_group_name_H-M   'P 1'
#
loop_
_entity.id
_entity.type
_entity.pdbx_description
1 polymer ?
#
loop_
_entity_poly.entity_id
_entity_poly.type
_entity_poly.pdbx_seq_one_letter_code
_entity_poly.pdbx_strand_id
1 'polypeptide(L)'
;ESFDAWASAKGKNGYNLFFDDWWKRDLENLVRKCRSHPSVVMWSIGNEVNEQTSKDGARISAELQAWCHRFDPDPARKVTQGLSWMPQAIRNGLNAVMEIPGVTYRLPFYEAMYADTKTGLVLGAETASTVSSRGEYFFPVKAGQGVMHPNGQCSGYDVECCPWSNLPDDDWAMQDDKP
;
A
#
# COMPACT_ATOMS: atom_id res chain seq x y z
N GLU A 1 11.30 -1.34 -2.79
CA GLU A 1 10.15 -1.18 -3.69
C GLU A 1 10.58 -1.16 -5.13
N SER A 2 9.79 -1.78 -6.02
CA SER A 2 10.14 -1.93 -7.43
C SER A 2 9.40 -0.94 -8.34
N PHE A 3 8.10 -0.76 -8.14
CA PHE A 3 7.27 -0.03 -9.09
C PHE A 3 6.34 0.98 -8.40
N ASP A 4 6.25 2.17 -8.96
CA ASP A 4 5.27 3.19 -8.61
C ASP A 4 3.94 2.99 -9.36
N ALA A 5 3.99 2.37 -10.53
CA ALA A 5 2.85 2.03 -11.38
C ALA A 5 3.12 0.70 -12.09
N TRP A 6 2.05 -0.08 -12.33
CA TRP A 6 2.10 -1.23 -13.22
C TRP A 6 1.67 -0.81 -14.62
N ALA A 7 0.81 -1.59 -15.29
CA ALA A 7 0.35 -1.27 -16.64
C ALA A 7 -0.49 0.01 -16.74
N SER A 8 -1.22 0.35 -15.69
CA SER A 8 -2.08 1.55 -15.66
C SER A 8 -1.33 2.78 -15.13
N ALA A 9 -1.45 3.90 -15.81
CA ALA A 9 -0.75 5.12 -15.49
C ALA A 9 -1.24 5.78 -14.20
N LYS A 10 -0.35 6.10 -13.27
CA LYS A 10 -0.59 7.03 -12.15
C LYS A 10 -0.28 8.47 -12.54
N GLY A 11 0.56 8.66 -13.53
CA GLY A 11 0.96 9.97 -14.00
C GLY A 11 1.56 9.89 -15.40
N LYS A 12 1.85 11.06 -15.99
CA LYS A 12 2.29 11.19 -17.38
C LYS A 12 3.59 10.43 -17.69
N ASN A 13 4.51 10.36 -16.73
CA ASN A 13 5.85 9.80 -16.90
C ASN A 13 6.10 8.60 -15.96
N GLY A 14 5.05 7.85 -15.62
CA GLY A 14 5.14 6.69 -14.73
C GLY A 14 5.78 5.47 -15.41
N TYR A 15 6.16 4.49 -14.59
CA TYR A 15 6.76 3.24 -15.07
C TYR A 15 5.80 2.41 -15.97
N ASN A 16 4.51 2.70 -15.94
CA ASN A 16 3.52 2.08 -16.82
C ASN A 16 3.89 2.12 -18.31
N LEU A 17 4.66 3.12 -18.73
CA LEU A 17 5.16 3.24 -20.11
C LEU A 17 6.10 2.10 -20.53
N PHE A 18 6.68 1.42 -19.56
CA PHE A 18 7.69 0.37 -19.74
C PHE A 18 7.27 -0.95 -19.11
N PHE A 19 6.19 -0.97 -18.34
CA PHE A 19 5.84 -2.11 -17.49
C PHE A 19 5.74 -3.40 -18.28
N ASP A 20 4.95 -3.47 -19.35
CA ASP A 20 4.71 -4.70 -20.09
C ASP A 20 5.98 -5.33 -20.68
N ASP A 21 6.90 -4.49 -21.13
CA ASP A 21 8.15 -4.94 -21.79
C ASP A 21 9.27 -5.23 -20.79
N TRP A 22 9.30 -4.55 -19.64
CA TRP A 22 10.49 -4.49 -18.79
C TRP A 22 10.32 -5.02 -17.37
N TRP A 23 9.11 -5.17 -16.83
CA TRP A 23 8.91 -5.50 -15.42
C TRP A 23 9.65 -6.76 -14.97
N LYS A 24 9.69 -7.80 -15.81
CA LYS A 24 10.39 -9.07 -15.50
C LYS A 24 11.87 -8.86 -15.29
N ARG A 25 12.48 -8.13 -16.20
CA ARG A 25 13.92 -7.86 -16.20
C ARG A 25 14.29 -6.94 -15.03
N ASP A 26 13.50 -5.91 -14.80
CA ASP A 26 13.83 -4.91 -13.79
C ASP A 26 13.60 -5.47 -12.38
N LEU A 27 12.53 -6.24 -12.18
CA LEU A 27 12.29 -6.92 -10.89
C LEU A 27 13.35 -8.00 -10.63
N GLU A 28 13.74 -8.79 -11.62
CA GLU A 28 14.86 -9.74 -11.51
C GLU A 28 16.16 -9.03 -11.10
N ASN A 29 16.50 -7.94 -11.78
CA ASN A 29 17.70 -7.16 -11.49
C ASN A 29 17.69 -6.60 -10.06
N LEU A 30 16.56 -6.06 -9.61
CA LEU A 30 16.39 -5.56 -8.26
C LEU A 30 16.62 -6.67 -7.22
N VAL A 31 15.92 -7.80 -7.38
CA VAL A 31 16.02 -8.92 -6.45
C VAL A 31 17.42 -9.49 -6.42
N ARG A 32 18.03 -9.80 -7.58
CA ARG A 32 19.40 -10.34 -7.66
C ARG A 32 20.44 -9.42 -7.06
N LYS A 33 20.30 -8.12 -7.26
CA LYS A 33 21.23 -7.11 -6.72
C LYS A 33 21.13 -7.00 -5.21
N CYS A 34 19.92 -7.10 -4.64
CA CYS A 34 19.68 -6.74 -3.26
C CYS A 34 19.50 -7.94 -2.32
N ARG A 35 19.25 -9.15 -2.82
CA ARG A 35 18.96 -10.34 -1.97
C ARG A 35 20.09 -10.75 -1.01
N SER A 36 21.32 -10.37 -1.30
CA SER A 36 22.47 -10.67 -0.44
C SER A 36 22.66 -9.67 0.71
N HIS A 37 21.88 -8.59 0.73
CA HIS A 37 21.95 -7.60 1.80
C HIS A 37 21.08 -8.05 2.99
N PRO A 38 21.67 -8.23 4.19
CA PRO A 38 20.92 -8.70 5.36
C PRO A 38 19.89 -7.69 5.87
N SER A 39 20.03 -6.41 5.50
CA SER A 39 19.07 -5.35 5.83
C SER A 39 17.79 -5.40 4.98
N VAL A 40 17.79 -6.14 3.88
CA VAL A 40 16.58 -6.35 3.08
C VAL A 40 15.76 -7.47 3.71
N VAL A 41 14.61 -7.13 4.27
CA VAL A 41 13.75 -8.06 5.01
C VAL A 41 12.49 -8.46 4.25
N MET A 42 12.08 -7.68 3.25
CA MET A 42 10.94 -8.00 2.38
C MET A 42 11.04 -7.26 1.04
N TRP A 43 10.24 -7.69 0.07
CA TRP A 43 10.14 -7.09 -1.25
C TRP A 43 8.83 -6.33 -1.40
N SER A 44 8.86 -5.09 -1.87
CA SER A 44 7.65 -4.36 -2.26
C SER A 44 7.54 -4.34 -3.78
N ILE A 45 6.41 -4.83 -4.30
CA ILE A 45 6.16 -4.96 -5.74
C ILE A 45 5.35 -3.81 -6.33
N GLY A 46 4.91 -2.88 -5.50
CA GLY A 46 4.18 -1.70 -5.95
C GLY A 46 3.65 -0.87 -4.80
N ASN A 47 3.37 0.39 -5.09
CA ASN A 47 2.76 1.31 -4.15
C ASN A 47 1.54 1.97 -4.78
N GLU A 48 0.37 1.77 -4.18
CA GLU A 48 -0.88 2.40 -4.59
C GLU A 48 -1.15 2.34 -6.11
N VAL A 49 -0.82 1.22 -6.72
CA VAL A 49 -1.00 1.02 -8.17
C VAL A 49 -2.49 1.02 -8.53
N ASN A 50 -2.84 1.52 -9.72
CA ASN A 50 -4.24 1.61 -10.14
C ASN A 50 -4.92 0.25 -10.28
N GLU A 51 -4.16 -0.81 -10.54
CA GLU A 51 -4.67 -2.17 -10.64
C GLU A 51 -5.24 -2.71 -9.33
N GLN A 52 -5.00 -2.06 -8.19
CA GLN A 52 -5.66 -2.43 -6.93
C GLN A 52 -7.19 -2.34 -7.00
N THR A 53 -7.73 -1.56 -7.93
CA THR A 53 -9.17 -1.45 -8.17
C THR A 53 -9.67 -2.33 -9.32
N SER A 54 -8.78 -2.95 -10.08
CA SER A 54 -9.12 -3.74 -11.26
C SER A 54 -9.25 -5.23 -10.95
N LYS A 55 -9.95 -5.97 -11.84
CA LYS A 55 -10.03 -7.43 -11.80
C LYS A 55 -8.71 -8.14 -12.08
N ASP A 56 -7.75 -7.45 -12.70
CA ASP A 56 -6.43 -8.00 -13.03
C ASP A 56 -5.41 -7.83 -11.89
N GLY A 57 -5.71 -6.98 -10.90
CA GLY A 57 -4.78 -6.67 -9.82
C GLY A 57 -4.27 -7.90 -9.07
N ALA A 58 -5.17 -8.81 -8.71
CA ALA A 58 -4.79 -10.06 -8.02
C ALA A 58 -3.87 -10.94 -8.87
N ARG A 59 -4.13 -11.06 -10.18
CA ARG A 59 -3.31 -11.85 -11.10
C ARG A 59 -1.91 -11.26 -11.26
N ILE A 60 -1.83 -9.96 -11.54
CA ILE A 60 -0.54 -9.26 -11.70
C ILE A 60 0.26 -9.34 -10.41
N SER A 61 -0.36 -9.10 -9.26
CA SER A 61 0.30 -9.21 -7.96
C SER A 61 0.87 -10.62 -7.74
N ALA A 62 0.09 -11.67 -8.02
CA ALA A 62 0.57 -13.06 -7.88
C ALA A 62 1.77 -13.36 -8.80
N GLU A 63 1.76 -12.86 -10.03
CA GLU A 63 2.89 -13.02 -10.97
C GLU A 63 4.15 -12.32 -10.46
N LEU A 64 4.03 -11.08 -9.96
CA LEU A 64 5.16 -10.33 -9.42
C LEU A 64 5.73 -10.98 -8.14
N GLN A 65 4.89 -11.47 -7.24
CA GLN A 65 5.30 -12.21 -6.04
C GLN A 65 6.08 -13.48 -6.43
N ALA A 66 5.54 -14.27 -7.35
CA ALA A 66 6.20 -15.47 -7.86
C ALA A 66 7.55 -15.14 -8.50
N TRP A 67 7.66 -13.99 -9.17
CA TRP A 67 8.91 -13.55 -9.78
C TRP A 67 9.95 -13.15 -8.73
N CYS A 68 9.57 -12.50 -7.64
CA CYS A 68 10.46 -12.24 -6.52
C CYS A 68 11.04 -13.55 -5.96
N HIS A 69 10.18 -14.51 -5.63
CA HIS A 69 10.61 -15.80 -5.05
C HIS A 69 11.44 -16.66 -6.01
N ARG A 70 11.26 -16.50 -7.31
CA ARG A 70 12.10 -17.17 -8.31
C ARG A 70 13.57 -16.80 -8.17
N PHE A 71 13.87 -15.57 -7.79
CA PHE A 71 15.24 -15.04 -7.73
C PHE A 71 15.74 -14.82 -6.30
N ASP A 72 14.87 -14.86 -5.30
CA ASP A 72 15.23 -14.90 -3.89
C ASP A 72 14.74 -16.20 -3.26
N PRO A 73 15.64 -17.17 -3.02
CA PRO A 73 15.25 -18.45 -2.45
C PRO A 73 14.96 -18.41 -0.95
N ASP A 74 15.16 -17.25 -0.28
CA ASP A 74 14.89 -17.12 1.15
C ASP A 74 13.38 -17.03 1.41
N PRO A 75 12.75 -18.09 1.99
CA PRO A 75 11.31 -18.11 2.22
C PRO A 75 10.86 -17.14 3.32
N ALA A 76 11.80 -16.61 4.12
CA ALA A 76 11.51 -15.63 5.16
C ALA A 76 11.24 -14.25 4.58
N ARG A 77 11.79 -13.93 3.42
CA ARG A 77 11.57 -12.63 2.76
C ARG A 77 10.26 -12.64 1.99
N LYS A 78 9.24 -12.14 2.65
CA LYS A 78 7.89 -12.04 2.08
C LYS A 78 7.76 -10.86 1.13
N VAL A 79 6.71 -10.89 0.33
CA VAL A 79 6.39 -9.84 -0.63
C VAL A 79 5.21 -9.01 -0.13
N THR A 80 5.33 -7.71 -0.26
CA THR A 80 4.32 -6.71 0.13
C THR A 80 3.98 -5.76 -1.01
N GLN A 81 2.91 -5.02 -0.84
CA GLN A 81 2.47 -3.93 -1.72
C GLN A 81 1.64 -2.95 -0.91
N GLY A 82 1.88 -1.65 -1.07
CA GLY A 82 1.03 -0.60 -0.48
C GLY A 82 -0.31 -0.51 -1.19
N LEU A 83 -1.40 -0.55 -0.41
CA LEU A 83 -2.78 -0.50 -0.90
C LEU A 83 -3.53 0.66 -0.25
N SER A 84 -4.19 1.49 -1.06
CA SER A 84 -5.02 2.62 -0.61
C SER A 84 -6.52 2.43 -0.87
N TRP A 85 -6.91 1.42 -1.67
CA TRP A 85 -8.29 1.08 -2.02
C TRP A 85 -8.68 -0.29 -1.46
N MET A 86 -8.72 -0.40 -0.11
CA MET A 86 -8.91 -1.67 0.59
C MET A 86 -10.21 -2.41 0.24
N PRO A 87 -11.39 -1.75 0.20
CA PRO A 87 -12.62 -2.44 -0.18
C PRO A 87 -12.54 -3.10 -1.56
N GLN A 88 -11.92 -2.42 -2.53
CA GLN A 88 -11.73 -2.96 -3.87
C GLN A 88 -10.72 -4.10 -3.88
N ALA A 89 -9.61 -3.95 -3.16
CA ALA A 89 -8.57 -4.98 -3.05
C ALA A 89 -9.09 -6.27 -2.38
N ILE A 90 -10.00 -6.14 -1.42
CA ILE A 90 -10.71 -7.29 -0.82
C ILE A 90 -11.66 -7.91 -1.85
N ARG A 91 -12.53 -7.11 -2.47
CA ARG A 91 -13.54 -7.62 -3.41
C ARG A 91 -12.96 -8.30 -4.64
N ASN A 92 -11.88 -7.79 -5.20
CA ASN A 92 -11.23 -8.38 -6.38
C ASN A 92 -10.22 -9.48 -6.06
N GLY A 93 -10.01 -9.80 -4.77
CA GLY A 93 -9.13 -10.86 -4.30
C GLY A 93 -7.65 -10.48 -4.26
N LEU A 94 -7.29 -9.23 -4.52
CA LEU A 94 -5.90 -8.77 -4.45
C LEU A 94 -5.33 -8.94 -3.04
N ASN A 95 -6.08 -8.52 -2.02
CA ASN A 95 -5.65 -8.68 -0.63
C ASN A 95 -5.40 -10.14 -0.26
N ALA A 96 -6.29 -11.04 -0.69
CA ALA A 96 -6.21 -12.47 -0.37
C ALA A 96 -5.03 -13.19 -1.06
N VAL A 97 -4.46 -12.65 -2.14
CA VAL A 97 -3.29 -13.24 -2.82
C VAL A 97 -1.96 -12.65 -2.35
N MET A 98 -1.99 -11.52 -1.66
CA MET A 98 -0.78 -10.91 -1.10
C MET A 98 -0.24 -11.74 0.07
N GLU A 99 1.09 -11.89 0.14
CA GLU A 99 1.74 -12.48 1.31
C GLU A 99 1.66 -11.56 2.52
N ILE A 100 1.92 -10.27 2.32
CA ILE A 100 1.75 -9.25 3.36
C ILE A 100 1.09 -8.03 2.72
N PRO A 101 -0.23 -7.89 2.79
CA PRO A 101 -0.89 -6.67 2.35
C PRO A 101 -0.40 -5.46 3.14
N GLY A 102 -0.01 -4.40 2.44
CA GLY A 102 0.37 -3.13 3.04
C GLY A 102 -0.82 -2.17 3.05
N VAL A 103 -1.21 -1.69 4.21
CA VAL A 103 -2.28 -0.69 4.36
C VAL A 103 -1.66 0.69 4.33
N THR A 104 -2.15 1.53 3.41
CA THR A 104 -1.75 2.92 3.30
C THR A 104 -2.83 3.79 3.92
N TYR A 105 -2.49 4.47 5.03
CA TYR A 105 -3.41 5.29 5.84
C TYR A 105 -4.55 4.46 6.43
N ARG A 106 -5.76 4.93 6.43
CA ARG A 106 -7.07 4.28 6.60
C ARG A 106 -7.14 3.20 7.68
N LEU A 107 -6.86 3.59 8.91
CA LEU A 107 -6.89 2.73 10.09
C LEU A 107 -8.14 1.84 10.23
N PRO A 108 -9.37 2.32 9.88
CA PRO A 108 -10.58 1.49 10.00
C PRO A 108 -10.54 0.18 9.20
N PHE A 109 -9.73 0.10 8.13
CA PHE A 109 -9.66 -1.09 7.29
C PHE A 109 -8.67 -2.17 7.73
N TYR A 110 -7.85 -1.92 8.75
CA TYR A 110 -6.84 -2.90 9.19
C TYR A 110 -7.46 -4.25 9.57
N GLU A 111 -8.55 -4.23 10.34
CA GLU A 111 -9.24 -5.46 10.74
C GLU A 111 -9.82 -6.21 9.56
N ALA A 112 -10.46 -5.51 8.61
CA ALA A 112 -11.02 -6.13 7.41
C ALA A 112 -9.93 -6.73 6.52
N MET A 113 -8.82 -6.02 6.32
CA MET A 113 -7.66 -6.50 5.57
C MET A 113 -7.03 -7.74 6.23
N TYR A 114 -6.91 -7.71 7.56
CA TYR A 114 -6.39 -8.84 8.33
C TYR A 114 -7.30 -10.06 8.25
N ALA A 115 -8.61 -9.87 8.32
CA ALA A 115 -9.58 -10.97 8.24
C ALA A 115 -9.61 -11.65 6.87
N ASP A 116 -9.31 -10.92 5.80
CA ASP A 116 -9.32 -11.42 4.42
C ASP A 116 -7.98 -12.04 3.99
N THR A 117 -6.86 -11.68 4.65
CA THR A 117 -5.55 -12.24 4.28
C THR A 117 -5.39 -13.70 4.68
N LYS A 118 -4.72 -14.49 3.85
CA LYS A 118 -4.43 -15.90 4.13
C LYS A 118 -3.24 -16.12 5.06
N THR A 119 -2.39 -15.12 5.20
CA THR A 119 -1.14 -15.23 5.98
C THR A 119 -1.28 -14.79 7.43
N GLY A 120 -2.37 -14.10 7.78
CA GLY A 120 -2.54 -13.49 9.09
C GLY A 120 -1.55 -12.36 9.38
N LEU A 121 -1.05 -11.70 8.33
CA LEU A 121 -0.10 -10.59 8.42
C LEU A 121 -0.61 -9.40 7.62
N VAL A 122 -0.52 -8.21 8.21
CA VAL A 122 -0.80 -6.92 7.56
C VAL A 122 0.29 -5.94 7.96
N LEU A 123 0.77 -5.16 7.01
CA LEU A 123 1.77 -4.12 7.22
C LEU A 123 1.12 -2.73 7.16
N GLY A 124 1.44 -1.85 8.10
CA GLY A 124 1.21 -0.42 7.90
C GLY A 124 2.28 0.12 6.94
N ALA A 125 1.94 0.26 5.66
CA ALA A 125 2.88 0.74 4.64
C ALA A 125 3.10 2.25 4.78
N GLU A 126 2.00 3.01 4.90
CA GLU A 126 1.99 4.44 5.21
C GLU A 126 0.94 4.68 6.30
N THR A 127 1.38 4.80 7.55
CA THR A 127 0.45 4.77 8.68
C THR A 127 -0.28 6.07 8.92
N ALA A 128 0.35 7.20 8.61
CA ALA A 128 -0.26 8.53 8.73
C ALA A 128 0.46 9.54 7.83
N SER A 129 -0.30 10.44 7.21
CA SER A 129 0.26 11.58 6.46
C SER A 129 0.39 12.82 7.33
N THR A 130 0.95 12.65 8.53
CA THR A 130 1.16 13.73 9.49
C THR A 130 2.53 14.37 9.30
N VAL A 131 2.62 15.65 9.58
CA VAL A 131 3.85 16.43 9.51
C VAL A 131 4.40 16.80 10.90
N SER A 132 3.90 16.14 11.95
CA SER A 132 4.32 16.42 13.32
C SER A 132 5.67 15.81 13.67
N SER A 133 6.43 16.52 14.48
CA SER A 133 7.68 16.02 15.05
C SER A 133 7.41 14.99 16.15
N ARG A 134 8.30 14.00 16.27
CA ARG A 134 8.25 13.03 17.36
C ARG A 134 8.28 13.75 18.72
N GLY A 135 7.32 13.42 19.59
CA GLY A 135 7.19 14.03 20.91
C GLY A 135 6.28 15.26 20.93
N GLU A 136 5.80 15.73 19.79
CA GLU A 136 4.82 16.80 19.68
C GLU A 136 3.41 16.19 19.62
N TYR A 137 2.69 16.22 20.75
CA TYR A 137 1.35 15.63 20.88
C TYR A 137 0.38 16.67 21.39
N PHE A 138 -0.74 16.82 20.69
CA PHE A 138 -1.81 17.73 21.04
C PHE A 138 -3.08 16.96 21.37
N PHE A 139 -3.70 17.26 22.48
CA PHE A 139 -4.91 16.59 22.98
C PHE A 139 -6.00 17.61 23.34
N PRO A 140 -7.29 17.23 23.22
CA PRO A 140 -7.81 15.94 22.76
C PRO A 140 -7.70 15.77 21.25
N VAL A 141 -7.46 14.55 20.80
CA VAL A 141 -7.59 14.18 19.37
C VAL A 141 -9.07 14.22 19.03
N LYS A 142 -9.42 14.96 17.99
CA LYS A 142 -10.84 15.11 17.56
C LYS A 142 -11.04 14.48 16.21
N ALA A 143 -11.98 13.53 16.11
CA ALA A 143 -12.34 12.87 14.86
C ALA A 143 -13.12 13.81 13.92
N GLY A 144 -12.70 13.92 12.66
CA GLY A 144 -13.44 14.56 11.55
C GLY A 144 -13.35 16.07 11.43
N GLN A 145 -12.40 16.76 12.07
CA GLN A 145 -12.38 18.23 12.02
C GLN A 145 -11.07 18.90 11.60
N GLY A 146 -10.11 18.18 11.01
CA GLY A 146 -8.90 18.76 10.43
C GLY A 146 -8.31 19.90 11.27
N VAL A 147 -8.02 19.65 12.54
CA VAL A 147 -7.53 20.71 13.44
C VAL A 147 -6.07 20.97 13.13
N MET A 148 -5.83 21.97 12.31
CA MET A 148 -4.50 22.56 12.22
C MET A 148 -4.20 23.32 13.50
N HIS A 149 -3.13 22.95 14.18
CA HIS A 149 -2.61 23.70 15.31
C HIS A 149 -2.11 25.08 14.86
N PRO A 150 -2.05 26.07 15.80
CA PRO A 150 -1.66 27.45 15.44
C PRO A 150 -0.31 27.57 14.72
N ASN A 151 0.57 26.61 14.85
CA ASN A 151 1.86 26.53 14.16
C ASN A 151 1.80 25.82 12.79
N GLY A 152 0.61 25.43 12.31
CA GLY A 152 0.45 24.71 11.06
C GLY A 152 0.88 23.22 11.10
N GLN A 153 1.16 22.68 12.27
CA GLN A 153 1.56 21.28 12.45
C GLN A 153 0.41 20.43 12.96
N CYS A 154 0.45 19.14 12.62
CA CYS A 154 -0.45 18.12 13.12
C CYS A 154 0.29 17.24 14.13
N SER A 155 -0.38 16.83 15.20
CA SER A 155 0.13 15.82 16.11
C SER A 155 0.26 14.48 15.39
N GLY A 156 1.24 13.66 15.78
CA GLY A 156 1.36 12.27 15.32
C GLY A 156 0.15 11.39 15.65
N TYR A 157 -0.75 11.87 16.54
CA TYR A 157 -2.03 11.26 16.86
C TYR A 157 -3.23 11.99 16.21
N ASP A 158 -3.01 13.15 15.61
CA ASP A 158 -4.02 13.86 14.86
C ASP A 158 -4.19 13.23 13.48
N VAL A 159 -4.89 12.13 13.48
CA VAL A 159 -5.34 11.47 12.27
C VAL A 159 -6.16 12.37 11.35
N GLU A 160 -6.49 13.58 11.78
CA GLU A 160 -7.42 14.49 11.12
C GLU A 160 -6.79 15.65 10.38
N CYS A 161 -5.51 15.86 10.58
CA CYS A 161 -4.78 16.85 9.83
C CYS A 161 -4.62 16.52 8.34
N CYS A 162 -4.89 15.28 7.98
CA CYS A 162 -4.82 14.81 6.61
C CYS A 162 -6.14 14.15 6.23
N PRO A 163 -7.03 14.87 5.53
CA PRO A 163 -8.38 14.43 5.22
C PRO A 163 -8.46 13.04 4.56
N TRP A 164 -7.45 12.66 3.79
CA TRP A 164 -7.41 11.34 3.16
C TRP A 164 -6.94 10.21 4.06
N SER A 165 -6.39 10.51 5.24
CA SER A 165 -5.97 9.45 6.19
C SER A 165 -7.16 8.81 6.89
N ASN A 166 -8.27 9.52 7.01
CA ASN A 166 -9.41 9.19 7.87
C ASN A 166 -10.75 9.60 7.29
N LEU A 167 -10.94 9.43 6.00
CA LEU A 167 -12.28 9.56 5.46
C LEU A 167 -13.20 8.55 6.16
N PRO A 168 -14.38 8.97 6.63
CA PRO A 168 -15.39 8.05 7.15
C PRO A 168 -15.65 6.93 6.17
N ASP A 169 -15.93 5.73 6.69
CA ASP A 169 -16.21 4.54 5.88
C ASP A 169 -17.30 4.80 4.81
N ASP A 170 -18.26 5.67 5.13
CA ASP A 170 -19.38 6.04 4.27
C ASP A 170 -18.95 6.77 2.99
N ASP A 171 -17.92 7.61 3.05
CA ASP A 171 -17.44 8.36 1.87
C ASP A 171 -16.72 7.46 0.86
N TRP A 172 -16.23 6.31 1.31
CA TRP A 172 -15.56 5.33 0.47
C TRP A 172 -16.52 4.30 -0.13
N ALA A 173 -17.53 3.90 0.64
CA ALA A 173 -18.61 3.05 0.13
C ALA A 173 -19.42 3.76 -0.95
N MET A 174 -19.56 5.07 -0.86
CA MET A 174 -20.31 5.90 -1.82
C MET A 174 -19.60 6.13 -3.16
N GLN A 175 -18.29 5.94 -3.24
CA GLN A 175 -17.55 6.07 -4.51
C GLN A 175 -17.61 4.83 -5.39
N ASP A 176 -18.07 3.71 -4.83
CA ASP A 176 -18.14 2.44 -5.54
C ASP A 176 -19.40 2.27 -6.44
N ASP A 177 -20.42 3.08 -6.25
CA ASP A 177 -21.69 2.97 -6.95
C ASP A 177 -21.89 4.01 -8.07
N LYS A 178 -20.83 4.67 -8.54
CA LYS A 178 -20.92 5.48 -9.76
C LYS A 178 -20.50 4.67 -10.96
N PRO A 179 -21.40 4.53 -11.95
CA PRO A 179 -21.19 3.77 -13.17
C PRO A 179 -20.09 4.35 -14.05
#